data_07ac5c14ad6f089318563edc66ee402f
#
_entry.id   07ac5c14ad6f089318563edc66ee402f
#
_cell.length_a   1.000
_cell.length_b   1.000
_cell.length_c   1.000
_cell.angle_alpha   90.00
_cell.angle_beta   90.00
_cell.angle_gamma   90.00
#
_symmetry.space_group_name_H-M   'P 1'
#
loop_
_entity.id
_entity.type
_entity.pdbx_description
1 polymer ?
#
loop_
_entity_poly.entity_id
_entity_poly.type
_entity_poly.pdbx_seq_one_letter_code
_entity_poly.pdbx_strand_id
1 'polypeptide(L)'
;MFVSIALWLWRSGQLLSWRKHPGLWLLLLASGLTNVGFNWAVTVGDVVRVVLLFYLMPAWSVLVAWWLLGEKPTPMALLRLLVALGGLFIVLKTPETPWPVPESLADGLALMGGLTFAITNALLLKLKDTPSASRTLAMFGGGAVMATLAAFVGLATGVVTVGAAPAWSWLPLVALLSISFLLGNLALQYGAARLAAHTTALVMLSEVLFASASSVLLGASSWDSRTLIGGALILLAALLSIVGPGHKAK
;
A
#
# COMPACT_ATOMS: atom_id res chain seq x y z
N MET A 1 20.10 -5.10 2.01
CA MET A 1 19.14 -4.81 3.08
C MET A 1 18.36 -6.04 3.55
N PHE A 2 17.61 -6.76 2.68
CA PHE A 2 16.88 -7.98 3.07
C PHE A 2 17.79 -9.05 3.72
N VAL A 3 18.92 -9.40 3.07
CA VAL A 3 19.88 -10.38 3.58
C VAL A 3 20.45 -9.96 4.94
N SER A 4 20.75 -8.69 5.13
CA SER A 4 21.27 -8.16 6.41
C SER A 4 20.26 -8.29 7.54
N ILE A 5 19.00 -7.97 7.26
CA ILE A 5 17.89 -8.11 8.22
C ILE A 5 17.64 -9.60 8.52
N ALA A 6 17.64 -10.45 7.51
CA ALA A 6 17.45 -11.89 7.65
C ALA A 6 18.58 -12.53 8.50
N LEU A 7 19.83 -12.18 8.27
CA LEU A 7 20.98 -12.64 9.03
C LEU A 7 20.93 -12.15 10.49
N TRP A 8 20.53 -10.89 10.71
CA TRP A 8 20.37 -10.35 12.05
C TRP A 8 19.26 -11.06 12.83
N LEU A 9 18.11 -11.31 12.19
CA LEU A 9 17.00 -12.05 12.80
C LEU A 9 17.34 -13.51 13.06
N TRP A 10 18.10 -14.14 12.18
CA TRP A 10 18.60 -15.51 12.40
C TRP A 10 19.51 -15.56 13.62
N ARG A 11 20.47 -14.63 13.71
CA ARG A 11 21.38 -14.54 14.89
C ARG A 11 20.65 -14.17 16.17
N SER A 12 19.61 -13.37 16.13
CA SER A 12 18.82 -12.96 17.30
C SER A 12 17.81 -14.02 17.78
N GLY A 13 17.70 -15.16 17.10
CA GLY A 13 16.73 -16.21 17.44
C GLY A 13 15.27 -15.84 17.15
N GLN A 14 15.00 -14.70 16.57
CA GLN A 14 13.65 -14.20 16.32
C GLN A 14 12.89 -14.96 15.21
N LEU A 15 13.58 -15.78 14.41
CA LEU A 15 12.93 -16.72 13.47
C LEU A 15 12.04 -17.74 14.17
N LEU A 16 12.32 -18.04 15.46
CA LEU A 16 11.44 -18.88 16.28
C LEU A 16 10.07 -18.24 16.51
N SER A 17 9.94 -16.91 16.40
CA SER A 17 8.65 -16.20 16.52
C SER A 17 7.68 -16.54 15.38
N TRP A 18 8.19 -16.91 14.19
CA TRP A 18 7.37 -17.26 13.03
C TRP A 18 6.55 -18.54 13.22
N ARG A 19 7.10 -19.52 13.97
CA ARG A 19 6.34 -20.72 14.36
C ARG A 19 5.23 -20.42 15.35
N LYS A 20 5.45 -19.43 16.24
CA LYS A 20 4.47 -19.00 17.25
C LYS A 20 3.39 -18.06 16.67
N HIS A 21 3.70 -17.37 15.58
CA HIS A 21 2.82 -16.37 14.98
C HIS A 21 2.60 -16.68 13.48
N PRO A 22 1.73 -17.65 13.14
CA PRO A 22 1.50 -18.03 11.74
C PRO A 22 0.96 -16.90 10.86
N GLY A 23 0.35 -15.87 11.45
CA GLY A 23 -0.07 -14.65 10.75
C GLY A 23 1.07 -13.90 10.05
N LEU A 24 2.34 -14.11 10.45
CA LEU A 24 3.50 -13.52 9.74
C LEU A 24 3.67 -14.09 8.32
N TRP A 25 3.32 -15.37 8.09
CA TRP A 25 3.32 -15.94 6.74
C TRP A 25 2.23 -15.33 5.85
N LEU A 26 1.06 -15.07 6.44
CA LEU A 26 -0.01 -14.37 5.72
C LEU A 26 0.38 -12.92 5.43
N LEU A 27 1.05 -12.25 6.38
CA LEU A 27 1.60 -10.90 6.17
C LEU A 27 2.64 -10.88 5.04
N LEU A 28 3.54 -11.86 4.99
CA LEU A 28 4.52 -12.03 3.92
C LEU A 28 3.82 -12.16 2.56
N LEU A 29 2.83 -13.03 2.48
CA LEU A 29 2.08 -13.27 1.25
C LEU A 29 1.30 -12.03 0.82
N ALA A 30 0.54 -11.40 1.73
CA ALA A 30 -0.28 -10.24 1.43
C ALA A 30 0.57 -9.04 0.98
N SER A 31 1.66 -8.71 1.70
CA SER A 31 2.53 -7.60 1.33
C SER A 31 3.29 -7.86 0.02
N GLY A 32 3.68 -9.09 -0.25
CA GLY A 32 4.29 -9.49 -1.51
C GLY A 32 3.33 -9.35 -2.69
N LEU A 33 2.10 -9.83 -2.54
CA LEU A 33 1.05 -9.69 -3.56
C LEU A 33 0.66 -8.23 -3.79
N THR A 34 0.64 -7.41 -2.73
CA THR A 34 0.44 -5.95 -2.88
C THR A 34 1.50 -5.35 -3.78
N ASN A 35 2.78 -5.66 -3.50
CA ASN A 35 3.90 -5.13 -4.25
C ASN A 35 3.85 -5.54 -5.73
N VAL A 36 3.69 -6.85 -6.00
CA VAL A 36 3.60 -7.37 -7.36
C VAL A 36 2.35 -6.84 -8.06
N GLY A 37 1.18 -6.88 -7.41
CA GLY A 37 -0.07 -6.44 -8.00
C GLY A 37 0.00 -4.99 -8.48
N PHE A 38 0.46 -4.08 -7.63
CA PHE A 38 0.59 -2.67 -8.00
C PHE A 38 1.67 -2.45 -9.08
N ASN A 39 2.90 -2.90 -8.82
CA ASN A 39 4.02 -2.60 -9.74
C ASN A 39 3.85 -3.25 -11.11
N TRP A 40 3.34 -4.49 -11.17
CA TRP A 40 3.07 -5.13 -12.45
C TRP A 40 1.92 -4.45 -13.19
N ALA A 41 0.84 -4.10 -12.49
CA ALA A 41 -0.27 -3.37 -13.09
C ALA A 41 0.19 -2.06 -13.76
N VAL A 42 1.02 -1.27 -13.07
CA VAL A 42 1.59 -0.01 -13.61
C VAL A 42 2.50 -0.24 -14.82
N THR A 43 3.14 -1.42 -14.89
CA THR A 43 4.03 -1.75 -16.02
C THR A 43 3.26 -2.11 -17.29
N VAL A 44 2.07 -2.71 -17.17
CA VAL A 44 1.31 -3.24 -18.32
C VAL A 44 0.00 -2.50 -18.60
N GLY A 45 -0.39 -1.55 -17.74
CA GLY A 45 -1.64 -0.81 -17.84
C GLY A 45 -1.47 0.71 -17.84
N ASP A 46 -2.58 1.42 -17.98
CA ASP A 46 -2.63 2.86 -17.77
C ASP A 46 -2.45 3.20 -16.28
N VAL A 47 -1.45 4.02 -15.98
CA VAL A 47 -1.04 4.34 -14.60
C VAL A 47 -2.17 4.98 -13.80
N VAL A 48 -2.93 5.92 -14.40
CA VAL A 48 -4.01 6.64 -13.70
C VAL A 48 -5.14 5.67 -13.36
N ARG A 49 -5.50 4.80 -14.31
CA ARG A 49 -6.51 3.77 -14.13
C ARG A 49 -6.12 2.75 -13.05
N VAL A 50 -4.87 2.28 -13.08
CA VAL A 50 -4.31 1.37 -12.08
C VAL A 50 -4.36 1.98 -10.68
N VAL A 51 -3.94 3.25 -10.56
CA VAL A 51 -3.97 4.00 -9.29
C VAL A 51 -5.40 4.16 -8.77
N LEU A 52 -6.38 4.50 -9.64
CA LEU A 52 -7.79 4.58 -9.28
C LEU A 52 -8.32 3.26 -8.68
N LEU A 53 -8.03 2.15 -9.35
CA LEU A 53 -8.48 0.82 -8.91
C LEU A 53 -7.77 0.35 -7.64
N PHE A 54 -6.47 0.62 -7.52
CA PHE A 54 -5.71 0.31 -6.31
C PHE A 54 -6.25 1.11 -5.10
N TYR A 55 -6.57 2.38 -5.29
CA TYR A 55 -7.09 3.26 -4.23
C TYR A 55 -8.55 2.99 -3.81
N LEU A 56 -9.16 1.92 -4.30
CA LEU A 56 -10.32 1.31 -3.64
C LEU A 56 -9.94 0.60 -2.31
N MET A 57 -8.64 0.58 -1.95
CA MET A 57 -8.13 -0.02 -0.72
C MET A 57 -8.86 0.41 0.57
N PRO A 58 -9.38 1.65 0.76
CA PRO A 58 -10.15 1.99 1.95
C PRO A 58 -11.49 1.25 2.01
N ALA A 59 -12.14 0.99 0.87
CA ALA A 59 -13.35 0.18 0.81
C ALA A 59 -13.03 -1.27 1.20
N TRP A 60 -11.97 -1.84 0.65
CA TRP A 60 -11.48 -3.17 1.05
C TRP A 60 -11.11 -3.22 2.53
N SER A 61 -10.50 -2.16 3.08
CA SER A 61 -10.11 -2.11 4.51
C SER A 61 -11.31 -2.20 5.45
N VAL A 62 -12.45 -1.62 5.10
CA VAL A 62 -13.69 -1.75 5.87
C VAL A 62 -14.16 -3.22 5.89
N LEU A 63 -14.18 -3.88 4.73
CA LEU A 63 -14.61 -5.28 4.61
C LEU A 63 -13.64 -6.24 5.30
N VAL A 64 -12.34 -6.02 5.12
CA VAL A 64 -11.29 -6.85 5.72
C VAL A 64 -11.26 -6.67 7.25
N ALA A 65 -11.40 -5.44 7.75
CA ALA A 65 -11.48 -5.18 9.19
C ALA A 65 -12.69 -5.89 9.82
N TRP A 66 -13.83 -5.86 9.17
CA TRP A 66 -15.01 -6.60 9.63
C TRP A 66 -14.75 -8.12 9.65
N TRP A 67 -14.22 -8.66 8.57
CA TRP A 67 -14.00 -10.10 8.44
C TRP A 67 -12.85 -10.63 9.31
N LEU A 68 -11.69 -9.93 9.32
CA LEU A 68 -10.45 -10.42 9.97
C LEU A 68 -10.32 -9.98 11.43
N LEU A 69 -10.85 -8.80 11.79
CA LEU A 69 -10.74 -8.19 13.12
C LEU A 69 -12.07 -8.17 13.87
N GLY A 70 -13.19 -8.49 13.21
CA GLY A 70 -14.53 -8.41 13.81
C GLY A 70 -15.03 -6.96 14.00
N GLU A 71 -14.35 -5.97 13.42
CA GLU A 71 -14.70 -4.55 13.54
C GLU A 71 -15.90 -4.23 12.61
N LYS A 72 -17.10 -4.11 13.18
CA LYS A 72 -18.28 -3.72 12.39
C LYS A 72 -18.17 -2.28 11.92
N PRO A 73 -18.39 -2.00 10.62
CA PRO A 73 -18.37 -0.63 10.12
C PRO A 73 -19.50 0.21 10.76
N THR A 74 -19.14 1.38 11.25
CA THR A 74 -20.13 2.35 11.75
C THR A 74 -20.65 3.20 10.59
N PRO A 75 -21.87 3.76 10.66
CA PRO A 75 -22.38 4.67 9.63
C PRO A 75 -21.44 5.85 9.36
N MET A 76 -20.78 6.36 10.41
CA MET A 76 -19.80 7.43 10.29
C MET A 76 -18.53 6.98 9.55
N ALA A 77 -18.07 5.74 9.75
CA ALA A 77 -16.94 5.19 9.01
C ALA A 77 -17.28 5.05 7.51
N LEU A 78 -18.49 4.62 7.19
CA LEU A 78 -18.98 4.54 5.81
C LEU A 78 -19.11 5.92 5.16
N LEU A 79 -19.61 6.92 5.89
CA LEU A 79 -19.69 8.30 5.40
C LEU A 79 -18.30 8.85 5.07
N ARG A 80 -17.33 8.67 5.97
CA ARG A 80 -15.92 9.10 5.74
C ARG A 80 -15.32 8.40 4.52
N LEU A 81 -15.59 7.09 4.37
CA LEU A 81 -15.18 6.33 3.21
C LEU A 81 -15.75 6.91 1.91
N LEU A 82 -17.05 7.22 1.86
CA LEU A 82 -17.71 7.81 0.70
C LEU A 82 -17.13 9.19 0.36
N VAL A 83 -16.88 10.03 1.37
CA VAL A 83 -16.26 11.35 1.18
C VAL A 83 -14.84 11.20 0.62
N ALA A 84 -14.03 10.27 1.15
CA ALA A 84 -12.67 10.03 0.69
C ALA A 84 -12.63 9.50 -0.75
N LEU A 85 -13.48 8.51 -1.06
CA LEU A 85 -13.57 7.96 -2.43
C LEU A 85 -14.12 8.98 -3.42
N GLY A 86 -15.08 9.83 -3.00
CA GLY A 86 -15.57 10.94 -3.81
C GLY A 86 -14.46 11.95 -4.12
N GLY A 87 -13.67 12.33 -3.11
CA GLY A 87 -12.49 13.18 -3.29
C GLY A 87 -11.46 12.57 -4.24
N LEU A 88 -11.12 11.29 -4.05
CA LEU A 88 -10.22 10.55 -4.92
C LEU A 88 -10.73 10.52 -6.36
N PHE A 89 -12.00 10.24 -6.56
CA PHE A 89 -12.64 10.22 -7.87
C PHE A 89 -12.54 11.58 -8.57
N ILE A 90 -12.77 12.68 -7.83
CA ILE A 90 -12.65 14.05 -8.38
C ILE A 90 -11.20 14.33 -8.82
N VAL A 91 -10.18 13.90 -8.03
CA VAL A 91 -8.77 14.14 -8.38
C VAL A 91 -8.36 13.35 -9.62
N LEU A 92 -8.69 12.05 -9.66
CA LEU A 92 -8.12 11.13 -10.65
C LEU A 92 -8.96 10.96 -11.92
N LYS A 93 -10.29 11.15 -11.83
CA LYS A 93 -11.19 11.03 -12.99
C LYS A 93 -11.23 12.30 -13.80
N THR A 94 -10.61 12.28 -14.97
CA THR A 94 -10.70 13.33 -15.99
C THR A 94 -11.66 12.91 -17.10
N PRO A 95 -12.07 13.81 -18.01
CA PRO A 95 -12.88 13.43 -19.20
C PRO A 95 -12.19 12.36 -20.06
N GLU A 96 -10.87 12.39 -20.14
CA GLU A 96 -10.05 11.46 -20.93
C GLU A 96 -9.83 10.10 -20.23
N THR A 97 -10.00 10.04 -18.89
CA THR A 97 -9.82 8.80 -18.14
C THR A 97 -11.03 7.90 -18.31
N PRO A 98 -10.89 6.65 -18.77
CA PRO A 98 -12.00 5.71 -18.87
C PRO A 98 -12.61 5.39 -17.51
N TRP A 99 -13.85 4.91 -17.52
CA TRP A 99 -14.49 4.45 -16.27
C TRP A 99 -13.71 3.28 -15.66
N PRO A 100 -13.54 3.24 -14.35
CA PRO A 100 -12.74 2.21 -13.65
C PRO A 100 -13.52 0.87 -13.54
N VAL A 101 -14.09 0.39 -14.64
CA VAL A 101 -14.66 -0.95 -14.74
C VAL A 101 -13.52 -1.90 -15.12
N PRO A 102 -13.27 -2.98 -14.36
CA PRO A 102 -12.17 -3.89 -14.65
C PRO A 102 -12.37 -4.59 -16.00
N GLU A 103 -11.43 -4.43 -16.92
CA GLU A 103 -11.48 -4.96 -18.27
C GLU A 103 -10.17 -5.63 -18.71
N SER A 104 -9.11 -5.45 -17.92
CA SER A 104 -7.76 -5.88 -18.28
C SER A 104 -7.06 -6.64 -17.15
N LEU A 105 -5.96 -7.33 -17.48
CA LEU A 105 -5.06 -7.94 -16.50
C LEU A 105 -4.53 -6.88 -15.51
N ALA A 106 -4.17 -5.69 -16.01
CA ALA A 106 -3.69 -4.59 -15.17
C ALA A 106 -4.73 -4.18 -14.12
N ASP A 107 -6.01 -4.13 -14.51
CA ASP A 107 -7.11 -3.79 -13.61
C ASP A 107 -7.29 -4.85 -12.51
N GLY A 108 -7.24 -6.13 -12.89
CA GLY A 108 -7.28 -7.24 -11.94
C GLY A 108 -6.13 -7.22 -10.95
N LEU A 109 -4.91 -6.94 -11.43
CA LEU A 109 -3.71 -6.80 -10.60
C LEU A 109 -3.80 -5.61 -9.66
N ALA A 110 -4.33 -4.47 -10.12
CA ALA A 110 -4.53 -3.28 -9.29
C ALA A 110 -5.53 -3.53 -8.15
N LEU A 111 -6.67 -4.16 -8.45
CA LEU A 111 -7.67 -4.55 -7.44
C LEU A 111 -7.11 -5.55 -6.45
N MET A 112 -6.37 -6.55 -6.91
CA MET A 112 -5.68 -7.52 -6.05
C MET A 112 -4.67 -6.80 -5.14
N GLY A 113 -3.89 -5.86 -5.68
CA GLY A 113 -2.96 -5.04 -4.93
C GLY A 113 -3.65 -4.25 -3.82
N GLY A 114 -4.76 -3.57 -4.12
CA GLY A 114 -5.55 -2.81 -3.15
C GLY A 114 -6.17 -3.69 -2.05
N LEU A 115 -6.72 -4.85 -2.41
CA LEU A 115 -7.26 -5.83 -1.45
C LEU A 115 -6.16 -6.38 -0.53
N THR A 116 -5.04 -6.81 -1.09
CA THR A 116 -3.93 -7.38 -0.31
C THR A 116 -3.25 -6.32 0.54
N PHE A 117 -3.24 -5.04 0.12
CA PHE A 117 -2.82 -3.94 0.97
C PHE A 117 -3.75 -3.75 2.19
N ALA A 118 -5.06 -3.85 1.99
CA ALA A 118 -6.02 -3.81 3.09
C ALA A 118 -5.81 -4.98 4.08
N ILE A 119 -5.55 -6.19 3.56
CA ILE A 119 -5.19 -7.36 4.38
C ILE A 119 -3.88 -7.11 5.15
N THR A 120 -2.87 -6.54 4.50
CA THR A 120 -1.58 -6.17 5.13
C THR A 120 -1.79 -5.24 6.32
N ASN A 121 -2.58 -4.17 6.16
CA ASN A 121 -2.87 -3.21 7.22
C ASN A 121 -3.63 -3.85 8.40
N ALA A 122 -4.62 -4.68 8.12
CA ALA A 122 -5.36 -5.41 9.15
C ALA A 122 -4.47 -6.41 9.90
N LEU A 123 -3.56 -7.10 9.20
CA LEU A 123 -2.58 -7.99 9.81
C LEU A 123 -1.56 -7.24 10.66
N LEU A 124 -1.10 -6.06 10.25
CA LEU A 124 -0.20 -5.22 11.07
C LEU A 124 -0.85 -4.85 12.40
N LEU A 125 -2.15 -4.53 12.39
CA LEU A 125 -2.91 -4.28 13.61
C LEU A 125 -3.07 -5.57 14.45
N LYS A 126 -3.44 -6.68 13.82
CA LYS A 126 -3.62 -7.98 14.49
C LYS A 126 -2.32 -8.51 15.12
N LEU A 127 -1.19 -8.24 14.48
CA LEU A 127 0.15 -8.68 14.90
C LEU A 127 0.91 -7.57 15.66
N LYS A 128 0.22 -6.56 16.23
CA LYS A 128 0.84 -5.41 16.91
C LYS A 128 1.80 -5.81 18.02
N ASP A 129 1.52 -6.93 18.71
CA ASP A 129 2.31 -7.44 19.84
C ASP A 129 3.49 -8.33 19.41
N THR A 130 3.62 -8.62 18.10
CA THR A 130 4.79 -9.35 17.58
C THR A 130 5.99 -8.40 17.40
N PRO A 131 7.24 -8.91 17.46
CA PRO A 131 8.42 -8.07 17.25
C PRO A 131 8.35 -7.33 15.91
N SER A 132 8.60 -6.01 15.94
CA SER A 132 8.57 -5.16 14.72
C SER A 132 9.53 -5.68 13.63
N ALA A 133 10.70 -6.19 14.03
CA ALA A 133 11.66 -6.78 13.12
C ALA A 133 11.10 -7.99 12.35
N SER A 134 10.29 -8.84 13.01
CA SER A 134 9.63 -9.98 12.34
C SER A 134 8.58 -9.52 11.33
N ARG A 135 7.82 -8.46 11.64
CA ARG A 135 6.85 -7.85 10.70
C ARG A 135 7.57 -7.20 9.52
N THR A 136 8.65 -6.46 9.77
CA THR A 136 9.48 -5.85 8.72
C THR A 136 10.05 -6.93 7.80
N LEU A 137 10.58 -8.02 8.36
CA LEU A 137 11.08 -9.14 7.56
C LEU A 137 9.96 -9.78 6.72
N ALA A 138 8.77 -9.95 7.28
CA ALA A 138 7.63 -10.49 6.53
C ALA A 138 7.28 -9.60 5.35
N MET A 139 7.18 -8.28 5.55
CA MET A 139 6.82 -7.34 4.48
C MET A 139 7.88 -7.26 3.38
N PHE A 140 9.15 -7.02 3.74
CA PHE A 140 10.23 -6.93 2.75
C PHE A 140 10.56 -8.29 2.13
N GLY A 141 10.48 -9.38 2.92
CA GLY A 141 10.66 -10.74 2.44
C GLY A 141 9.58 -11.13 1.44
N GLY A 142 8.33 -10.81 1.74
CA GLY A 142 7.22 -11.01 0.82
C GLY A 142 7.40 -10.26 -0.48
N GLY A 143 7.76 -8.96 -0.42
CA GLY A 143 8.08 -8.17 -1.60
C GLY A 143 9.21 -8.78 -2.42
N ALA A 144 10.31 -9.17 -1.79
CA ALA A 144 11.46 -9.76 -2.47
C ALA A 144 11.12 -11.11 -3.14
N VAL A 145 10.47 -12.02 -2.40
CA VAL A 145 10.11 -13.36 -2.91
C VAL A 145 9.12 -13.25 -4.07
N MET A 146 8.03 -12.50 -3.87
CA MET A 146 6.96 -12.40 -4.88
C MET A 146 7.41 -11.61 -6.10
N ALA A 147 8.22 -10.54 -5.93
CA ALA A 147 8.80 -9.81 -7.07
C ALA A 147 9.77 -10.69 -7.86
N THR A 148 10.57 -11.53 -7.20
CA THR A 148 11.46 -12.48 -7.87
C THR A 148 10.65 -13.52 -8.68
N LEU A 149 9.61 -14.09 -8.08
CA LEU A 149 8.71 -15.03 -8.78
C LEU A 149 8.03 -14.36 -9.99
N ALA A 150 7.50 -13.13 -9.80
CA ALA A 150 6.88 -12.36 -10.88
C ALA A 150 7.87 -12.04 -12.01
N ALA A 151 9.13 -11.70 -11.66
CA ALA A 151 10.18 -11.47 -12.66
C ALA A 151 10.49 -12.74 -13.47
N PHE A 152 10.60 -13.91 -12.82
CA PHE A 152 10.79 -15.18 -13.52
C PHE A 152 9.63 -15.50 -14.45
N VAL A 153 8.39 -15.34 -14.01
CA VAL A 153 7.22 -15.54 -14.85
C VAL A 153 7.20 -14.55 -16.01
N GLY A 154 7.46 -13.26 -15.75
CA GLY A 154 7.48 -12.23 -16.77
C GLY A 154 8.55 -12.45 -17.84
N LEU A 155 9.75 -12.92 -17.44
CA LEU A 155 10.81 -13.30 -18.37
C LEU A 155 10.43 -14.54 -19.18
N ALA A 156 9.87 -15.56 -18.54
CA ALA A 156 9.44 -16.79 -19.21
C ALA A 156 8.32 -16.57 -20.23
N THR A 157 7.42 -15.62 -19.97
CA THR A 157 6.30 -15.25 -20.85
C THR A 157 6.65 -14.16 -21.87
N GLY A 158 7.86 -13.58 -21.80
CA GLY A 158 8.28 -12.49 -22.69
C GLY A 158 7.64 -11.13 -22.38
N VAL A 159 6.89 -11.01 -21.29
CA VAL A 159 6.26 -9.74 -20.84
C VAL A 159 7.32 -8.78 -20.28
N VAL A 160 8.38 -9.32 -19.68
CA VAL A 160 9.50 -8.56 -19.13
C VAL A 160 10.76 -8.90 -19.91
N THR A 161 11.53 -7.88 -20.28
CA THR A 161 12.86 -8.04 -20.88
C THR A 161 13.95 -7.82 -19.84
N VAL A 162 15.10 -8.48 -20.02
CA VAL A 162 16.27 -8.24 -19.15
C VAL A 162 16.70 -6.78 -19.33
N GLY A 163 16.70 -6.02 -18.22
CA GLY A 163 17.14 -4.63 -18.21
C GLY A 163 18.64 -4.46 -18.48
N ALA A 164 19.08 -3.22 -18.62
CA ALA A 164 20.49 -2.88 -18.73
C ALA A 164 21.30 -3.40 -17.52
N ALA A 165 22.55 -3.78 -17.76
CA ALA A 165 23.44 -4.22 -16.69
C ALA A 165 23.57 -3.14 -15.60
N PRO A 166 23.58 -3.53 -14.31
CA PRO A 166 23.72 -2.57 -13.21
C PRO A 166 25.01 -1.74 -13.35
N ALA A 167 24.90 -0.42 -13.23
CA ALA A 167 26.03 0.49 -13.21
C ALA A 167 26.31 1.00 -11.80
N TRP A 168 27.57 1.17 -11.45
CA TRP A 168 27.99 1.72 -10.14
C TRP A 168 27.40 3.12 -9.88
N SER A 169 27.13 3.90 -10.93
CA SER A 169 26.49 5.22 -10.85
C SER A 169 25.07 5.18 -10.27
N TRP A 170 24.40 4.03 -10.30
CA TRP A 170 23.04 3.88 -9.73
C TRP A 170 23.05 3.67 -8.21
N LEU A 171 24.20 3.26 -7.66
CA LEU A 171 24.28 2.87 -6.25
C LEU A 171 23.80 3.94 -5.26
N PRO A 172 24.15 5.25 -5.40
CA PRO A 172 23.64 6.28 -4.49
C PRO A 172 22.13 6.43 -4.55
N LEU A 173 21.54 6.39 -5.76
CA LEU A 173 20.09 6.49 -5.94
C LEU A 173 19.38 5.27 -5.36
N VAL A 174 19.90 4.07 -5.61
CA VAL A 174 19.33 2.83 -5.05
C VAL A 174 19.43 2.81 -3.53
N ALA A 175 20.55 3.29 -2.97
CA ALA A 175 20.70 3.40 -1.52
C ALA A 175 19.69 4.40 -0.91
N LEU A 176 19.56 5.59 -1.52
CA LEU A 176 18.60 6.60 -1.08
C LEU A 176 17.16 6.07 -1.10
N LEU A 177 16.75 5.47 -2.21
CA LEU A 177 15.41 4.87 -2.35
C LEU A 177 15.20 3.74 -1.33
N SER A 178 16.20 2.87 -1.14
CA SER A 178 16.11 1.76 -0.18
C SER A 178 15.92 2.24 1.25
N ILE A 179 16.64 3.30 1.65
CA ILE A 179 16.50 3.91 2.97
C ILE A 179 15.12 4.56 3.11
N SER A 180 14.68 5.32 2.10
CA SER A 180 13.37 5.98 2.10
C SER A 180 12.23 4.95 2.22
N PHE A 181 12.28 3.86 1.47
CA PHE A 181 11.30 2.78 1.57
C PHE A 181 11.34 2.08 2.95
N LEU A 182 12.53 1.89 3.53
CA LEU A 182 12.65 1.32 4.87
C LEU A 182 11.99 2.22 5.91
N LEU A 183 12.30 3.52 5.90
CA LEU A 183 11.72 4.48 6.84
C LEU A 183 10.21 4.61 6.67
N GLY A 184 9.72 4.71 5.43
CA GLY A 184 8.29 4.73 5.12
C GLY A 184 7.57 3.47 5.60
N ASN A 185 8.17 2.30 5.40
CA ASN A 185 7.60 1.03 5.87
C ASN A 185 7.56 0.95 7.40
N LEU A 186 8.61 1.40 8.10
CA LEU A 186 8.62 1.44 9.58
C LEU A 186 7.55 2.41 10.11
N ALA A 187 7.39 3.57 9.47
CA ALA A 187 6.33 4.52 9.82
C ALA A 187 4.93 3.94 9.59
N LEU A 188 4.71 3.27 8.45
CA LEU A 188 3.46 2.55 8.17
C LEU A 188 3.18 1.48 9.23
N GLN A 189 4.15 0.63 9.56
CA GLN A 189 3.99 -0.40 10.59
C GLN A 189 3.66 0.20 11.96
N TYR A 190 4.30 1.31 12.31
CA TYR A 190 4.04 2.00 13.57
C TYR A 190 2.61 2.53 13.62
N GLY A 191 2.15 3.19 12.57
CA GLY A 191 0.79 3.73 12.46
C GLY A 191 -0.27 2.63 12.39
N ALA A 192 -0.10 1.65 11.49
CA ALA A 192 -1.06 0.56 11.28
C ALA A 192 -1.22 -0.37 12.50
N ALA A 193 -0.21 -0.46 13.37
CA ALA A 193 -0.32 -1.21 14.62
C ALA A 193 -1.11 -0.47 15.74
N ARG A 194 -1.48 0.80 15.53
CA ARG A 194 -2.13 1.66 16.55
C ARG A 194 -3.45 2.25 16.10
N LEU A 195 -3.66 2.35 14.81
CA LEU A 195 -4.87 2.89 14.20
C LEU A 195 -5.80 1.76 13.76
N ALA A 196 -7.10 2.01 13.74
CA ALA A 196 -8.04 1.10 13.09
C ALA A 196 -7.67 0.94 11.61
N ALA A 197 -7.88 -0.26 11.03
CA ALA A 197 -7.43 -0.57 9.67
C ALA A 197 -8.02 0.39 8.62
N HIS A 198 -9.30 0.75 8.75
CA HIS A 198 -9.94 1.71 7.87
C HIS A 198 -9.38 3.15 8.03
N THR A 199 -8.99 3.55 9.24
CA THR A 199 -8.34 4.85 9.50
C THR A 199 -6.97 4.90 8.84
N THR A 200 -6.17 3.85 8.97
CA THR A 200 -4.87 3.74 8.30
C THR A 200 -5.02 3.90 6.78
N ALA A 201 -6.00 3.21 6.19
CA ALA A 201 -6.24 3.30 4.75
C ALA A 201 -6.66 4.71 4.31
N LEU A 202 -7.49 5.41 5.09
CA LEU A 202 -7.88 6.80 4.77
C LEU A 202 -6.70 7.77 4.91
N VAL A 203 -5.87 7.60 5.92
CA VAL A 203 -4.64 8.41 6.07
C VAL A 203 -3.68 8.18 4.91
N MET A 204 -3.55 6.93 4.43
CA MET A 204 -2.72 6.62 3.26
C MET A 204 -3.19 7.32 1.98
N LEU A 205 -4.49 7.61 1.83
CA LEU A 205 -4.97 8.41 0.68
C LEU A 205 -4.38 9.82 0.64
N SER A 206 -3.89 10.38 1.75
CA SER A 206 -3.21 11.68 1.74
C SER A 206 -1.93 11.68 0.89
N GLU A 207 -1.38 10.51 0.56
CA GLU A 207 -0.27 10.35 -0.39
C GLU A 207 -0.57 11.01 -1.73
N VAL A 208 -1.82 10.92 -2.22
CA VAL A 208 -2.25 11.57 -3.47
C VAL A 208 -2.00 13.07 -3.43
N LEU A 209 -2.20 13.70 -2.27
CA LEU A 209 -1.99 15.14 -2.11
C LEU A 209 -0.51 15.50 -2.10
N PHE A 210 0.31 14.70 -1.41
CA PHE A 210 1.77 14.90 -1.44
C PHE A 210 2.33 14.69 -2.85
N ALA A 211 1.84 13.68 -3.57
CA ALA A 211 2.22 13.44 -4.96
C ALA A 211 1.81 14.62 -5.87
N SER A 212 0.58 15.11 -5.73
CA SER A 212 0.09 16.26 -6.49
C SER A 212 0.87 17.54 -6.16
N ALA A 213 1.08 17.84 -4.88
CA ALA A 213 1.82 19.01 -4.44
C ALA A 213 3.28 18.98 -4.93
N SER A 214 3.96 17.83 -4.80
CA SER A 214 5.34 17.68 -5.29
C SER A 214 5.43 17.83 -6.81
N SER A 215 4.46 17.31 -7.54
CA SER A 215 4.38 17.45 -9.01
C SER A 215 4.29 18.92 -9.43
N VAL A 216 3.47 19.72 -8.71
CA VAL A 216 3.36 21.16 -8.97
C VAL A 216 4.65 21.91 -8.59
N LEU A 217 5.23 21.62 -7.41
CA LEU A 217 6.47 22.25 -6.96
C LEU A 217 7.65 21.97 -7.90
N LEU A 218 7.67 20.79 -8.54
CA LEU A 218 8.66 20.42 -9.54
C LEU A 218 8.35 20.93 -10.95
N GLY A 219 7.26 21.67 -11.12
CA GLY A 219 6.84 22.24 -12.42
C GLY A 219 6.30 21.20 -13.41
N ALA A 220 6.00 19.98 -12.94
CA ALA A 220 5.47 18.90 -13.80
C ALA A 220 3.94 19.01 -14.01
N SER A 221 3.24 19.75 -13.15
CA SER A 221 1.80 20.02 -13.26
C SER A 221 1.45 21.41 -12.70
N SER A 222 0.21 21.87 -12.94
CA SER A 222 -0.34 23.11 -12.36
C SER A 222 -1.41 22.79 -11.32
N TRP A 223 -1.67 23.72 -10.40
CA TRP A 223 -2.79 23.59 -9.48
C TRP A 223 -4.10 23.64 -10.26
N ASP A 224 -4.86 22.56 -10.17
CA ASP A 224 -6.20 22.47 -10.75
C ASP A 224 -7.25 22.46 -9.64
N SER A 225 -8.41 23.06 -9.91
CA SER A 225 -9.55 23.09 -8.99
C SER A 225 -9.98 21.70 -8.54
N ARG A 226 -9.87 20.68 -9.38
CA ARG A 226 -10.17 19.28 -9.05
C ARG A 226 -9.24 18.75 -7.97
N THR A 227 -7.93 18.98 -8.12
CA THR A 227 -6.92 18.57 -7.14
C THR A 227 -7.14 19.27 -5.80
N LEU A 228 -7.51 20.56 -5.80
CA LEU A 228 -7.82 21.29 -4.58
C LEU A 228 -9.08 20.78 -3.87
N ILE A 229 -10.19 20.64 -4.61
CA ILE A 229 -11.48 20.18 -4.03
C ILE A 229 -11.40 18.73 -3.59
N GLY A 230 -10.95 17.85 -4.48
CA GLY A 230 -10.86 16.42 -4.16
C GLY A 230 -9.85 16.15 -3.06
N GLY A 231 -8.72 16.89 -3.07
CA GLY A 231 -7.73 16.84 -2.00
C GLY A 231 -8.25 17.31 -0.65
N ALA A 232 -9.01 18.38 -0.61
CA ALA A 232 -9.67 18.84 0.63
C ALA A 232 -10.65 17.81 1.20
N LEU A 233 -11.40 17.11 0.34
CA LEU A 233 -12.31 16.03 0.76
C LEU A 233 -11.54 14.83 1.34
N ILE A 234 -10.43 14.43 0.73
CA ILE A 234 -9.56 13.35 1.24
C ILE A 234 -9.00 13.72 2.62
N LEU A 235 -8.44 14.93 2.77
CA LEU A 235 -7.93 15.41 4.06
C LEU A 235 -9.02 15.48 5.12
N LEU A 236 -10.19 16.00 4.77
CA LEU A 236 -11.32 16.07 5.68
C LEU A 236 -11.72 14.68 6.19
N ALA A 237 -11.84 13.69 5.31
CA ALA A 237 -12.15 12.32 5.67
C ALA A 237 -11.08 11.70 6.58
N ALA A 238 -9.80 11.92 6.27
CA ALA A 238 -8.69 11.43 7.07
C ALA A 238 -8.68 12.07 8.47
N LEU A 239 -8.82 13.40 8.57
CA LEU A 239 -8.88 14.11 9.85
C LEU A 239 -10.07 13.67 10.70
N LEU A 240 -11.26 13.58 10.11
CA LEU A 240 -12.47 13.08 10.80
C LEU A 240 -12.28 11.62 11.27
N SER A 241 -11.49 10.83 10.58
CA SER A 241 -11.19 9.45 10.96
C SER A 241 -10.26 9.37 12.18
N ILE A 242 -9.38 10.35 12.37
CA ILE A 242 -8.46 10.42 13.51
C ILE A 242 -9.14 10.98 14.75
N VAL A 243 -9.97 12.02 14.58
CA VAL A 243 -10.60 12.74 15.73
C VAL A 243 -11.88 12.06 16.24
N GLY A 244 -12.55 11.24 15.42
CA GLY A 244 -13.85 10.67 15.78
C GLY A 244 -13.82 9.56 16.82
N PRO A 245 -14.95 9.34 17.54
CA PRO A 245 -15.08 8.23 18.47
C PRO A 245 -14.90 6.88 17.76
N GLY A 246 -14.06 6.03 18.26
CA GLY A 246 -13.65 4.75 17.62
C GLY A 246 -12.16 4.69 17.26
N HIS A 247 -11.40 5.71 17.58
CA HIS A 247 -9.98 5.87 17.26
C HIS A 247 -9.05 4.86 17.94
N LYS A 248 -9.46 4.27 19.08
CA LYS A 248 -8.62 3.30 19.78
C LYS A 248 -8.96 1.89 19.30
N ALA A 249 -7.99 1.20 18.70
CA ALA A 249 -8.01 -0.25 18.61
C ALA A 249 -8.12 -0.81 20.03
N LYS A 250 -9.19 -1.54 20.32
CA LYS A 250 -9.35 -2.27 21.59
C LYS A 250 -8.33 -3.39 21.69
#